data_52807b916591a369ea89fd9284537ebc
#
_entry.id   52807b916591a369ea89fd9284537ebc
#
_cell.length_a   1.000
_cell.length_b   1.000
_cell.length_c   1.000
_cell.angle_alpha   90.00
_cell.angle_beta   90.00
_cell.angle_gamma   90.00
#
_symmetry.space_group_name_H-M   'P 1'
#
loop_
_entity.id
_entity.type
_entity.pdbx_description
1 polymer ?
#
loop_
_entity_poly.entity_id
_entity_poly.type
_entity_poly.pdbx_seq_one_letter_code
_entity_poly.pdbx_strand_id
1 'polypeptide(L)'
;MAQNRKFILKRRPMGMPVPEDFELITEALPDIAKGEILVRNHYISLDPAQRGWMDDTPSYMPPIVLGDSVRATTVGRVVESKNPNFETGQWVLGLNGIEEYSRVAEGGFTSPIDTSLVSSPTHFLSILGAVGLTAYFGLLDAGKPKEGETLSLIHI
;
A
#
# COMPACT_ATOMS: atom_id res chain seq x y z
N MET A 1 15.73 21.62 -3.91
CA MET A 1 15.12 20.90 -2.77
C MET A 1 14.48 19.64 -3.34
N ALA A 2 14.50 18.54 -2.63
CA ALA A 2 13.81 17.34 -3.06
C ALA A 2 12.29 17.60 -3.04
N GLN A 3 11.58 17.00 -3.99
CA GLN A 3 10.14 17.18 -4.19
C GLN A 3 9.45 15.83 -4.10
N ASN A 4 8.18 15.83 -3.72
CA ASN A 4 7.30 14.67 -3.72
C ASN A 4 6.31 14.80 -4.86
N ARG A 5 6.33 13.87 -5.79
CA ARG A 5 5.28 13.73 -6.81
C ARG A 5 4.28 12.71 -6.32
N LYS A 6 2.99 13.04 -6.39
CA LYS A 6 1.91 12.15 -5.95
C LYS A 6 0.68 12.27 -6.83
N PHE A 7 -0.03 11.17 -6.99
CA PHE A 7 -1.37 11.17 -7.56
C PHE A 7 -2.39 11.39 -6.46
N ILE A 8 -3.16 12.46 -6.59
CA ILE A 8 -4.30 12.74 -5.70
C ILE A 8 -5.61 12.32 -6.35
N LEU A 9 -6.59 11.95 -5.52
CA LEU A 9 -7.95 11.71 -5.96
C LEU A 9 -8.64 13.07 -6.14
N LYS A 10 -8.83 13.49 -7.39
CA LYS A 10 -9.43 14.78 -7.74
C LYS A 10 -10.94 14.77 -7.65
N ARG A 11 -11.55 13.66 -8.07
CA ARG A 11 -12.99 13.41 -8.01
C ARG A 11 -13.25 11.91 -7.85
N ARG A 12 -14.43 11.56 -7.38
CA ARG A 12 -14.81 10.16 -7.23
C ARG A 12 -15.16 9.55 -8.59
N PRO A 13 -14.56 8.41 -8.96
CA PRO A 13 -14.86 7.74 -10.22
C PRO A 13 -16.32 7.29 -10.30
N MET A 14 -16.94 7.50 -11.46
CA MET A 14 -18.27 6.97 -11.79
C MET A 14 -18.08 5.71 -12.66
N GLY A 15 -18.14 4.53 -12.04
CA GLY A 15 -17.81 3.28 -12.73
C GLY A 15 -16.30 3.00 -12.76
N MET A 16 -15.75 2.68 -13.93
CA MET A 16 -14.31 2.47 -14.10
C MET A 16 -13.56 3.80 -13.96
N PRO A 17 -12.47 3.85 -13.19
CA PRO A 17 -11.65 5.06 -13.06
C PRO A 17 -11.09 5.50 -14.42
N VAL A 18 -11.07 6.81 -14.64
CA VAL A 18 -10.49 7.45 -15.82
C VAL A 18 -9.40 8.45 -15.40
N PRO A 19 -8.48 8.84 -16.31
CA PRO A 19 -7.36 9.73 -15.95
C PRO A 19 -7.81 11.05 -15.29
N GLU A 20 -8.98 11.57 -15.66
CA GLU A 20 -9.55 12.82 -15.16
C GLU A 20 -10.00 12.75 -13.69
N ASP A 21 -10.10 11.54 -13.11
CA ASP A 21 -10.42 11.35 -11.70
C ASP A 21 -9.20 11.63 -10.79
N PHE A 22 -8.03 11.72 -11.40
CA PHE A 22 -6.75 11.90 -10.72
C PHE A 22 -6.05 13.17 -11.14
N GLU A 23 -5.13 13.63 -10.32
CA GLU A 23 -4.21 14.71 -10.66
C GLU A 23 -2.81 14.36 -10.13
N LEU A 24 -1.80 14.50 -11.00
CA LEU A 24 -0.40 14.40 -10.59
C LEU A 24 0.05 15.77 -10.11
N ILE A 25 0.36 15.89 -8.83
CA ILE A 25 0.87 17.12 -8.25
C ILE A 25 2.32 16.92 -7.76
N THR A 26 3.01 18.04 -7.61
CA THR A 26 4.37 18.10 -7.06
C THR A 26 4.39 19.09 -5.91
N GLU A 27 4.89 18.66 -4.76
CA GLU A 27 4.98 19.48 -3.55
C GLU A 27 6.36 19.33 -2.90
N ALA A 28 6.65 20.14 -1.87
CA ALA A 28 7.82 19.94 -1.04
C ALA A 28 7.72 18.61 -0.27
N LEU A 29 8.87 18.00 0.06
CA LEU A 29 8.85 16.85 0.97
C LEU A 29 8.21 17.27 2.31
N PRO A 30 7.34 16.40 2.87
CA PRO A 30 6.76 16.66 4.17
C PRO A 30 7.82 16.58 5.28
N ASP A 31 7.79 17.52 6.21
CA ASP A 31 8.54 17.40 7.44
C ASP A 31 7.93 16.31 8.32
N ILE A 32 8.78 15.51 8.97
CA ILE A 32 8.33 14.50 9.92
C ILE A 32 8.42 14.99 11.37
N ALA A 33 7.42 14.62 12.16
CA ALA A 33 7.37 14.88 13.60
C ALA A 33 7.97 13.70 14.40
N LYS A 34 8.08 13.87 15.72
CA LYS A 34 8.50 12.80 16.63
C LYS A 34 7.56 11.60 16.51
N GLY A 35 8.12 10.40 16.38
CA GLY A 35 7.37 9.15 16.19
C GLY A 35 7.04 8.84 14.72
N GLU A 36 7.37 9.72 13.78
CA GLU A 36 7.11 9.52 12.35
C GLU A 36 8.38 9.09 11.59
N ILE A 37 8.17 8.56 10.40
CA ILE A 37 9.20 8.24 9.42
C ILE A 37 8.84 8.82 8.05
N LEU A 38 9.86 9.09 7.24
CA LEU A 38 9.71 9.38 5.82
C LEU A 38 10.18 8.17 5.01
N VAL A 39 9.29 7.65 4.19
CA VAL A 39 9.56 6.48 3.34
C VAL A 39 9.62 6.93 1.89
N ARG A 40 10.70 6.58 1.18
CA ARG A 40 10.76 6.65 -0.27
C ARG A 40 10.16 5.38 -0.84
N ASN A 41 9.02 5.48 -1.51
CA ASN A 41 8.38 4.36 -2.17
C ASN A 41 9.15 3.94 -3.42
N HIS A 42 9.52 2.68 -3.51
CA HIS A 42 10.20 2.10 -4.66
C HIS A 42 9.25 1.29 -5.54
N TYR A 43 8.27 0.66 -4.91
CA TYR A 43 7.26 -0.18 -5.57
C TYR A 43 5.90 0.12 -5.00
N ILE A 44 4.90 0.14 -5.86
CA ILE A 44 3.50 0.42 -5.54
C ILE A 44 2.67 -0.72 -6.11
N SER A 45 1.78 -1.29 -5.31
CA SER A 45 0.80 -2.28 -5.76
C SER A 45 -0.45 -1.57 -6.27
N LEU A 46 -0.97 -2.03 -7.41
CA LEU A 46 -2.28 -1.61 -7.93
C LEU A 46 -3.27 -2.74 -7.70
N ASP A 47 -4.16 -2.55 -6.74
CA ASP A 47 -5.08 -3.57 -6.26
C ASP A 47 -6.54 -3.18 -6.52
N PRO A 48 -7.43 -4.14 -6.83
CA PRO A 48 -8.87 -3.85 -7.03
C PRO A 48 -9.53 -3.15 -5.84
N ALA A 49 -9.06 -3.38 -4.62
CA ALA A 49 -9.56 -2.74 -3.41
C ALA A 49 -9.48 -1.21 -3.45
N GLN A 50 -8.49 -0.65 -4.15
CA GLN A 50 -8.31 0.79 -4.30
C GLN A 50 -9.54 1.45 -4.93
N ARG A 51 -10.23 0.77 -5.85
CA ARG A 51 -11.44 1.29 -6.46
C ARG A 51 -12.54 1.52 -5.42
N GLY A 52 -12.72 0.56 -4.50
CA GLY A 52 -13.70 0.69 -3.42
C GLY A 52 -13.36 1.79 -2.42
N TRP A 53 -12.06 2.05 -2.18
CA TRP A 53 -11.64 3.14 -1.28
C TRP A 53 -11.84 4.54 -1.86
N MET A 54 -12.07 4.66 -3.17
CA MET A 54 -12.39 5.93 -3.83
C MET A 54 -13.86 6.31 -3.70
N ASP A 55 -14.76 5.37 -3.35
CA ASP A 55 -16.17 5.65 -3.14
C ASP A 55 -16.41 6.29 -1.76
N ASP A 56 -17.46 7.12 -1.66
CA ASP A 56 -17.88 7.75 -0.41
C ASP A 56 -18.91 6.88 0.31
N THR A 57 -18.53 5.64 0.58
CA THR A 57 -19.40 4.66 1.23
C THR A 57 -18.68 4.02 2.42
N PRO A 58 -19.39 3.72 3.52
CA PRO A 58 -18.81 2.98 4.63
C PRO A 58 -18.23 1.63 4.18
N SER A 59 -16.98 1.37 4.57
CA SER A 59 -16.24 0.14 4.25
C SER A 59 -15.32 -0.21 5.41
N TYR A 60 -14.56 -1.31 5.29
CA TYR A 60 -13.53 -1.69 6.27
C TYR A 60 -12.36 -0.68 6.36
N MET A 61 -12.23 0.19 5.37
CA MET A 61 -11.30 1.32 5.37
C MET A 61 -12.07 2.62 5.13
N PRO A 62 -11.65 3.74 5.76
CA PRO A 62 -12.26 5.03 5.46
C PRO A 62 -12.04 5.40 3.98
N PRO A 63 -13.00 6.06 3.34
CA PRO A 63 -12.84 6.58 1.99
C PRO A 63 -11.60 7.47 1.86
N ILE A 64 -10.98 7.47 0.67
CA ILE A 64 -9.93 8.43 0.35
C ILE A 64 -10.57 9.82 0.29
N VAL A 65 -9.98 10.78 0.99
CA VAL A 65 -10.44 12.18 0.95
C VAL A 65 -10.06 12.79 -0.40
N LEU A 66 -10.96 13.57 -0.98
CA LEU A 66 -10.64 14.29 -2.23
C LEU A 66 -9.48 15.28 -1.97
N GLY A 67 -8.49 15.26 -2.86
CA GLY A 67 -7.25 16.02 -2.73
C GLY A 67 -6.13 15.26 -2.02
N ASP A 68 -6.42 14.13 -1.35
CA ASP A 68 -5.39 13.29 -0.75
C ASP A 68 -4.76 12.32 -1.76
N SER A 69 -3.57 11.84 -1.43
CA SER A 69 -2.87 10.80 -2.19
C SER A 69 -3.72 9.54 -2.33
N VAL A 70 -3.77 8.97 -3.53
CA VAL A 70 -4.46 7.71 -3.77
C VAL A 70 -3.78 6.62 -2.94
N ARG A 71 -4.51 6.02 -2.00
CA ARG A 71 -3.99 4.99 -1.10
C ARG A 71 -3.54 3.76 -1.86
N ALA A 72 -2.36 3.24 -1.50
CA ALA A 72 -1.79 2.04 -2.11
C ALA A 72 -0.88 1.29 -1.13
N THR A 73 -0.78 -0.02 -1.30
CA THR A 73 0.27 -0.79 -0.65
C THR A 73 1.59 -0.51 -1.35
N THR A 74 2.63 -0.21 -0.58
CA THR A 74 3.95 0.14 -1.12
C THR A 74 5.05 -0.63 -0.42
N VAL A 75 6.15 -0.85 -1.14
CA VAL A 75 7.43 -1.26 -0.58
C VAL A 75 8.44 -0.17 -0.85
N GLY A 76 9.08 0.31 0.20
CA GLY A 76 10.00 1.44 0.13
C GLY A 76 11.12 1.36 1.15
N ARG A 77 11.95 2.39 1.17
CA ARG A 77 13.02 2.56 2.16
C ARG A 77 12.78 3.76 3.04
N VAL A 78 13.03 3.60 4.32
CA VAL A 78 13.07 4.72 5.28
C VAL A 78 14.23 5.64 4.89
N VAL A 79 13.94 6.90 4.58
CA VAL A 79 14.97 7.91 4.26
C VAL A 79 15.24 8.86 5.41
N GLU A 80 14.27 9.05 6.31
CA GLU A 80 14.40 9.79 7.56
C GLU A 80 13.53 9.12 8.63
N SER A 81 14.02 9.03 9.86
CA SER A 81 13.29 8.46 10.99
C SER A 81 13.41 9.32 12.23
N LYS A 82 12.26 9.58 12.86
CA LYS A 82 12.13 10.10 14.24
C LYS A 82 11.34 9.11 15.12
N ASN A 83 11.25 7.84 14.66
CA ASN A 83 10.61 6.73 15.35
C ASN A 83 11.65 5.66 15.71
N PRO A 84 11.81 5.31 17.01
CA PRO A 84 12.84 4.36 17.46
C PRO A 84 12.68 2.94 16.91
N ASN A 85 11.50 2.59 16.36
CA ASN A 85 11.21 1.26 15.81
C ASN A 85 11.64 1.11 14.35
N PHE A 86 12.16 2.17 13.71
CA PHE A 86 12.56 2.17 12.30
C PHE A 86 13.92 2.84 12.12
N GLU A 87 14.78 2.19 11.35
CA GLU A 87 16.10 2.70 11.02
C GLU A 87 16.14 3.28 9.59
N THR A 88 16.89 4.36 9.40
CA THR A 88 17.16 4.90 8.06
C THR A 88 17.87 3.85 7.19
N GLY A 89 17.39 3.69 5.96
CA GLY A 89 17.85 2.67 5.02
C GLY A 89 17.11 1.33 5.10
N GLN A 90 16.31 1.10 6.14
CA GLN A 90 15.51 -0.10 6.32
C GLN A 90 14.41 -0.21 5.26
N TRP A 91 14.18 -1.43 4.74
CA TRP A 91 13.05 -1.71 3.89
C TRP A 91 11.78 -1.87 4.71
N VAL A 92 10.67 -1.31 4.20
CA VAL A 92 9.36 -1.36 4.84
C VAL A 92 8.27 -1.68 3.82
N LEU A 93 7.28 -2.43 4.28
CA LEU A 93 5.98 -2.62 3.62
C LEU A 93 4.96 -1.74 4.34
N GLY A 94 4.18 -0.96 3.60
CA GLY A 94 3.20 -0.07 4.21
C GLY A 94 1.96 0.17 3.35
N LEU A 95 0.88 0.62 3.99
CA LEU A 95 -0.30 1.15 3.32
C LEU A 95 -0.14 2.66 3.24
N ASN A 96 0.45 3.12 2.16
CA ASN A 96 0.83 4.51 1.92
C ASN A 96 0.01 5.13 0.78
N GLY A 97 0.63 5.93 -0.07
CA GLY A 97 0.01 6.55 -1.25
C GLY A 97 0.74 6.23 -2.56
N ILE A 98 0.06 6.50 -3.68
CA ILE A 98 0.71 6.55 -4.99
C ILE A 98 1.50 7.85 -5.07
N GLU A 99 2.68 7.83 -4.46
CA GLU A 99 3.58 8.98 -4.28
C GLU A 99 5.02 8.53 -4.15
N GLU A 100 5.98 9.43 -4.42
CA GLU A 100 7.40 9.09 -4.29
C GLU A 100 7.84 8.99 -2.84
N TYR A 101 7.29 9.82 -1.96
CA TYR A 101 7.62 9.86 -0.53
C TYR A 101 6.35 9.91 0.31
N SER A 102 6.25 9.01 1.28
CA SER A 102 5.15 8.96 2.23
C SER A 102 5.62 9.30 3.64
N ARG A 103 4.92 10.23 4.29
CA ARG A 103 5.04 10.43 5.73
C ARG A 103 4.17 9.42 6.45
N VAL A 104 4.79 8.62 7.29
CA VAL A 104 4.11 7.56 8.05
C VAL A 104 4.10 7.94 9.52
N ALA A 105 2.88 8.08 10.08
CA ALA A 105 2.67 8.36 11.48
C ALA A 105 2.89 7.11 12.36
N GLU A 106 3.14 7.32 13.63
CA GLU A 106 3.17 6.26 14.64
C GLU A 106 1.82 5.51 14.66
N GLY A 107 1.86 4.17 14.66
CA GLY A 107 0.66 3.33 14.59
C GLY A 107 0.09 3.15 13.18
N GLY A 108 0.74 3.68 12.13
CA GLY A 108 0.39 3.42 10.74
C GLY A 108 0.60 1.95 10.34
N PHE A 109 -0.05 1.53 9.24
CA PHE A 109 0.08 0.17 8.69
C PHE A 109 1.41 0.03 7.94
N THR A 110 2.54 0.18 8.65
CA THR A 110 3.88 0.04 8.07
C THR A 110 4.72 -0.84 8.98
N SER A 111 5.38 -1.83 8.37
CA SER A 111 6.22 -2.81 9.07
C SER A 111 7.55 -2.97 8.36
N PRO A 112 8.65 -3.17 9.12
CA PRO A 112 9.92 -3.59 8.57
C PRO A 112 9.79 -4.92 7.82
N ILE A 113 10.55 -5.07 6.73
CA ILE A 113 10.66 -6.32 5.98
C ILE A 113 12.11 -6.74 5.82
N ASP A 114 12.35 -8.04 5.89
CA ASP A 114 13.67 -8.62 5.65
C ASP A 114 13.78 -9.04 4.17
N THR A 115 14.43 -8.20 3.39
CA THR A 115 14.64 -8.46 1.95
C THR A 115 15.74 -9.48 1.66
N SER A 116 16.48 -9.97 2.68
CA SER A 116 17.45 -11.04 2.50
C SER A 116 16.82 -12.39 2.21
N LEU A 117 15.53 -12.54 2.58
CA LEU A 117 14.76 -13.77 2.38
C LEU A 117 14.27 -13.97 0.94
N VAL A 118 14.38 -12.96 0.08
CA VAL A 118 13.77 -12.94 -1.25
C VAL A 118 14.71 -12.36 -2.32
N SER A 119 14.50 -12.77 -3.57
CA SER A 119 15.25 -12.22 -4.71
C SER A 119 14.81 -10.81 -5.11
N SER A 120 13.61 -10.38 -4.71
CA SER A 120 13.08 -9.04 -4.97
C SER A 120 12.17 -8.57 -3.83
N PRO A 121 12.27 -7.30 -3.40
CA PRO A 121 11.34 -6.73 -2.42
C PRO A 121 9.88 -6.77 -2.85
N THR A 122 9.59 -6.88 -4.14
CA THR A 122 8.23 -6.97 -4.69
C THR A 122 7.46 -8.21 -4.25
N HIS A 123 8.16 -9.27 -3.78
CA HIS A 123 7.50 -10.44 -3.20
C HIS A 123 6.63 -10.09 -1.99
N PHE A 124 6.95 -9.01 -1.26
CA PHE A 124 6.14 -8.52 -0.15
C PHE A 124 4.85 -7.80 -0.60
N LEU A 125 4.73 -7.43 -1.88
CA LEU A 125 3.48 -6.94 -2.48
C LEU A 125 2.62 -8.08 -3.07
N SER A 126 3.13 -9.29 -3.10
CA SER A 126 2.48 -10.46 -3.70
C SER A 126 2.45 -11.65 -2.75
N ILE A 127 3.33 -12.65 -2.97
CA ILE A 127 3.29 -13.94 -2.27
C ILE A 127 3.54 -13.84 -0.76
N LEU A 128 4.37 -12.92 -0.30
CA LEU A 128 4.64 -12.68 1.13
C LEU A 128 3.82 -11.52 1.71
N GLY A 129 2.92 -10.94 0.92
CA GLY A 129 2.01 -9.87 1.34
C GLY A 129 0.59 -10.36 1.54
N ALA A 130 -0.33 -9.40 1.66
CA ALA A 130 -1.75 -9.67 1.91
C ALA A 130 -2.37 -10.64 0.90
N VAL A 131 -2.00 -10.55 -0.39
CA VAL A 131 -2.52 -11.41 -1.46
C VAL A 131 -2.13 -12.87 -1.24
N GLY A 132 -0.85 -13.14 -1.01
CA GLY A 132 -0.35 -14.50 -0.78
C GLY A 132 -0.86 -15.10 0.53
N LEU A 133 -0.90 -14.30 1.60
CA LEU A 133 -1.46 -14.72 2.89
C LEU A 133 -2.95 -15.05 2.78
N THR A 134 -3.72 -14.25 2.04
CA THR A 134 -5.13 -14.51 1.78
C THR A 134 -5.32 -15.83 1.03
N ALA A 135 -4.52 -16.08 -0.01
CA ALA A 135 -4.57 -17.34 -0.76
C ALA A 135 -4.20 -18.54 0.13
N TYR A 136 -3.11 -18.41 0.90
CA TYR A 136 -2.61 -19.48 1.78
C TYR A 136 -3.62 -19.86 2.85
N PHE A 137 -4.06 -18.90 3.66
CA PHE A 137 -5.01 -19.16 4.74
C PHE A 137 -6.41 -19.46 4.22
N GLY A 138 -6.84 -18.80 3.15
CA GLY A 138 -8.12 -19.09 2.51
C GLY A 138 -8.20 -20.52 2.01
N LEU A 139 -7.14 -21.03 1.38
CA LEU A 139 -7.11 -22.40 0.90
C LEU A 139 -6.92 -23.41 2.03
N LEU A 140 -5.86 -23.25 2.84
CA LEU A 140 -5.44 -24.30 3.75
C LEU A 140 -6.22 -24.30 5.07
N ASP A 141 -6.53 -23.12 5.61
CA ASP A 141 -7.19 -23.00 6.92
C ASP A 141 -8.73 -22.97 6.79
N ALA A 142 -9.26 -22.20 5.86
CA ALA A 142 -10.70 -22.10 5.64
C ALA A 142 -11.21 -23.21 4.69
N GLY A 143 -10.57 -23.40 3.52
CA GLY A 143 -10.98 -24.37 2.51
C GLY A 143 -10.72 -25.83 2.88
N LYS A 144 -9.60 -26.11 3.58
CA LYS A 144 -9.19 -27.44 4.00
C LYS A 144 -9.28 -28.51 2.90
N PRO A 145 -8.60 -28.27 1.76
CA PRO A 145 -8.71 -29.15 0.60
C PRO A 145 -8.24 -30.56 0.90
N LYS A 146 -8.87 -31.55 0.25
CA LYS A 146 -8.50 -32.95 0.30
C LYS A 146 -7.89 -33.39 -1.03
N GLU A 147 -7.10 -34.43 -0.98
CA GLU A 147 -6.53 -35.03 -2.20
C GLU A 147 -7.62 -35.41 -3.19
N GLY A 148 -7.42 -35.02 -4.45
CA GLY A 148 -8.37 -35.29 -5.55
C GLY A 148 -9.45 -34.22 -5.75
N GLU A 149 -9.58 -33.22 -4.86
CA GLU A 149 -10.52 -32.11 -5.04
C GLU A 149 -10.02 -31.08 -6.05
N THR A 150 -10.97 -30.45 -6.74
CA THR A 150 -10.71 -29.36 -7.69
C THR A 150 -11.10 -28.03 -7.07
N LEU A 151 -10.17 -27.09 -7.01
CA LEU A 151 -10.44 -25.72 -6.58
C LEU A 151 -10.88 -24.86 -7.76
N SER A 152 -12.03 -24.19 -7.65
CA SER A 152 -12.45 -23.15 -8.58
C SER A 152 -12.45 -21.78 -7.87
N LEU A 153 -11.79 -20.79 -8.45
CA LEU A 153 -11.70 -19.44 -7.91
C LEU A 153 -12.59 -18.43 -8.64
N ILE A 154 -13.15 -18.80 -9.79
CA ILE A 154 -13.83 -17.89 -10.71
C ILE A 154 -15.30 -18.27 -10.91
N HIS A 155 -15.63 -19.53 -10.71
CA HIS A 155 -16.95 -20.09 -11.04
C HIS A 155 -17.67 -20.52 -9.76
N ILE A 156 -18.15 -19.55 -9.03
CA ILE A 156 -19.01 -19.80 -7.88
C ILE A 156 -20.47 -19.60 -8.29
#